data_6f07b56a9972df4d0338c0ca2bc978d7
#
_entry.id   6f07b56a9972df4d0338c0ca2bc978d7
#
_cell.length_a   1.000
_cell.length_b   1.000
_cell.length_c   1.000
_cell.angle_alpha   90.00
_cell.angle_beta   90.00
_cell.angle_gamma   90.00
#
_symmetry.space_group_name_H-M   'P 1'
#
loop_
_entity.id
_entity.type
_entity.pdbx_description
1 polymer ?
#
loop_
_entity_poly.entity_id
_entity_poly.type
_entity_poly.pdbx_seq_one_letter_code
_entity_poly.pdbx_strand_id
1 'polypeptide(L)'
;MAMLYNFNNVSLYSKKFSVKNPSKSPLCFIKPHSLNYHKPKVFEDKLEKGSFSLSETFSKAGLLALVSASILLVDPALAFKGGGPYGSEVTRGQDLTGKDFSGKTLIKQDFKTSILRQANFKGAKLLGASFFDADLTGADLSEADLRGVDFSLANVTKANLSNANLEGALATGNTSFKGSNITGADFTDVPLRDDQREYLCKVAEGVNPITGNATRDTLPCN
;
A
#
# COMPACT_ATOMS: atom_id res chain seq x y z
N MET A 1 2.51 -56.39 -34.81
CA MET A 1 3.22 -56.60 -33.52
C MET A 1 2.62 -55.65 -32.50
N ALA A 2 1.73 -56.21 -31.69
CA ALA A 2 1.01 -55.43 -30.64
C ALA A 2 1.74 -55.68 -29.31
N MET A 3 2.20 -54.66 -28.66
CA MET A 3 2.72 -54.74 -27.28
C MET A 3 1.63 -54.31 -26.32
N LEU A 4 1.17 -55.27 -25.54
CA LEU A 4 0.24 -55.11 -24.41
C LEU A 4 1.05 -54.59 -23.21
N TYR A 5 0.69 -53.41 -22.69
CA TYR A 5 1.17 -52.92 -21.39
C TYR A 5 0.25 -53.39 -20.28
N ASN A 6 0.82 -54.11 -19.35
CA ASN A 6 0.19 -54.76 -18.21
C ASN A 6 0.06 -53.73 -17.05
N PHE A 7 -1.20 -53.42 -16.65
CA PHE A 7 -1.50 -52.66 -15.43
C PHE A 7 -1.65 -53.67 -14.28
N ASN A 8 -0.73 -53.70 -13.33
CA ASN A 8 -0.99 -54.19 -11.97
C ASN A 8 0.20 -53.79 -11.05
N ASN A 9 -0.08 -52.85 -10.16
CA ASN A 9 0.35 -52.86 -8.75
C ASN A 9 0.33 -51.43 -8.20
N VAL A 10 -0.84 -51.01 -7.71
CA VAL A 10 -0.92 -49.87 -6.77
C VAL A 10 -1.23 -50.46 -5.42
N SER A 11 -0.19 -50.60 -4.59
CA SER A 11 -0.31 -50.98 -3.19
C SER A 11 -0.73 -49.75 -2.36
N LEU A 12 -1.94 -49.74 -1.85
CA LEU A 12 -2.46 -48.73 -0.92
C LEU A 12 -1.90 -48.99 0.49
N TYR A 13 -0.94 -48.18 0.93
CA TYR A 13 -0.55 -48.11 2.33
C TYR A 13 -1.47 -47.18 3.12
N SER A 14 -2.47 -47.78 3.74
CA SER A 14 -3.33 -47.11 4.73
C SER A 14 -2.57 -47.03 6.07
N LYS A 15 -2.03 -45.85 6.43
CA LYS A 15 -1.59 -45.54 7.81
C LYS A 15 -2.78 -45.05 8.62
N LYS A 16 -3.25 -45.88 9.54
CA LYS A 16 -4.18 -45.50 10.60
C LYS A 16 -3.49 -44.49 11.55
N PHE A 17 -3.94 -43.24 11.56
CA PHE A 17 -3.60 -42.29 12.61
C PHE A 17 -4.50 -42.51 13.81
N SER A 18 -3.87 -42.95 14.92
CA SER A 18 -4.50 -43.04 16.24
C SER A 18 -4.56 -41.65 16.85
N VAL A 19 -5.77 -41.10 17.03
CA VAL A 19 -6.03 -39.84 17.73
C VAL A 19 -5.99 -40.11 19.23
N LYS A 20 -4.94 -39.65 19.90
CA LYS A 20 -4.91 -39.57 21.36
C LYS A 20 -5.65 -38.33 21.83
N ASN A 21 -6.61 -38.52 22.74
CA ASN A 21 -7.40 -37.44 23.40
C ASN A 21 -6.51 -36.33 23.98
N PRO A 22 -6.84 -35.05 23.77
CA PRO A 22 -6.20 -33.97 24.48
C PRO A 22 -6.80 -33.83 25.89
N SER A 23 -5.92 -33.91 26.89
CA SER A 23 -6.20 -33.61 28.30
C SER A 23 -6.66 -32.16 28.47
N LYS A 24 -7.69 -31.99 29.27
CA LYS A 24 -8.27 -30.73 29.72
C LYS A 24 -7.21 -29.81 30.33
N SER A 25 -6.91 -28.68 29.74
CA SER A 25 -6.24 -27.55 30.36
C SER A 25 -7.28 -26.51 30.84
N PRO A 26 -7.07 -25.86 32.01
CA PRO A 26 -8.06 -24.97 32.62
C PRO A 26 -8.15 -23.64 31.85
N LEU A 27 -9.39 -23.22 31.57
CA LEU A 27 -9.74 -21.93 31.04
C LEU A 27 -9.28 -20.82 31.99
N CYS A 28 -8.27 -20.07 31.60
CA CYS A 28 -7.89 -18.82 32.23
C CYS A 28 -8.87 -17.74 31.79
N PHE A 29 -9.80 -17.37 32.69
CA PHE A 29 -10.71 -16.23 32.52
C PHE A 29 -9.88 -14.95 32.62
N ILE A 30 -9.62 -14.31 31.48
CA ILE A 30 -9.08 -12.95 31.44
C ILE A 30 -10.28 -12.00 31.56
N LYS A 31 -10.36 -11.28 32.69
CA LYS A 31 -11.31 -10.17 32.87
C LYS A 31 -11.08 -9.11 31.82
N PRO A 32 -12.13 -8.57 31.16
CA PRO A 32 -11.96 -7.43 30.27
C PRO A 32 -11.63 -6.19 31.10
N HIS A 33 -10.46 -5.60 30.85
CA HIS A 33 -10.14 -4.25 31.31
C HIS A 33 -11.05 -3.26 30.59
N SER A 34 -11.80 -2.50 31.37
CA SER A 34 -12.61 -1.39 30.90
C SER A 34 -11.70 -0.31 30.28
N LEU A 35 -11.69 -0.21 28.97
CA LEU A 35 -11.12 0.92 28.24
C LEU A 35 -12.02 2.14 28.45
N ASN A 36 -11.54 3.08 29.27
CA ASN A 36 -12.14 4.41 29.38
C ASN A 36 -12.06 5.12 28.02
N TYR A 37 -13.18 5.14 27.33
CA TYR A 37 -13.35 5.90 26.10
C TYR A 37 -13.49 7.39 26.45
N HIS A 38 -12.42 8.14 26.27
CA HIS A 38 -12.47 9.60 26.35
C HIS A 38 -13.24 10.12 25.13
N LYS A 39 -14.47 10.61 25.38
CA LYS A 39 -15.26 11.34 24.39
C LYS A 39 -14.49 12.58 23.95
N PRO A 40 -14.28 12.82 22.64
CA PRO A 40 -13.74 14.09 22.19
C PRO A 40 -14.76 15.20 22.48
N LYS A 41 -14.26 16.29 23.07
CA LYS A 41 -15.04 17.53 23.29
C LYS A 41 -15.45 18.09 21.93
N VAL A 42 -16.75 18.14 21.69
CA VAL A 42 -17.34 18.89 20.60
C VAL A 42 -17.07 20.37 20.89
N PHE A 43 -16.31 21.02 20.02
CA PHE A 43 -16.12 22.47 20.04
C PHE A 43 -17.42 23.06 19.44
N GLU A 44 -18.28 23.61 20.28
CA GLU A 44 -19.43 24.43 19.84
C GLU A 44 -18.88 25.79 19.46
N ASP A 45 -18.74 26.05 18.17
CA ASP A 45 -18.54 27.40 17.66
C ASP A 45 -19.82 28.22 17.88
N LYS A 46 -19.72 29.18 18.79
CA LYS A 46 -20.70 30.22 18.98
C LYS A 46 -20.87 31.03 17.69
N LEU A 47 -21.91 30.74 16.93
CA LEU A 47 -22.42 31.66 15.91
C LEU A 47 -22.92 32.91 16.61
N GLU A 48 -22.13 33.98 16.60
CA GLU A 48 -22.63 35.33 16.91
C GLU A 48 -23.62 35.75 15.83
N LYS A 49 -24.89 35.92 16.25
CA LYS A 49 -25.95 36.52 15.46
C LYS A 49 -25.65 38.01 15.36
N GLY A 50 -24.88 38.40 14.34
CA GLY A 50 -24.85 39.79 13.89
C GLY A 50 -26.18 40.15 13.22
N SER A 51 -27.05 40.85 13.91
CA SER A 51 -28.25 41.42 13.33
C SER A 51 -27.86 42.59 12.43
N PHE A 52 -27.81 42.33 11.11
CA PHE A 52 -27.72 43.43 10.12
C PHE A 52 -29.11 43.94 9.83
N SER A 53 -29.43 45.09 10.39
CA SER A 53 -30.62 45.86 10.05
C SER A 53 -30.39 46.52 8.69
N LEU A 54 -30.99 46.02 7.64
CA LEU A 54 -31.12 46.66 6.34
C LEU A 54 -32.44 47.43 6.36
N SER A 55 -32.37 48.71 6.74
CA SER A 55 -33.45 49.66 6.48
C SER A 55 -33.40 50.11 5.03
N GLU A 56 -34.50 49.83 4.35
CA GLU A 56 -35.17 50.58 3.29
C GLU A 56 -34.36 51.21 2.15
N THR A 57 -34.72 50.83 0.99
CA THR A 57 -34.99 51.48 -0.30
C THR A 57 -34.37 50.73 -1.47
N PHE A 58 -34.93 49.62 -1.83
CA PHE A 58 -34.75 49.09 -3.19
C PHE A 58 -36.08 48.95 -3.89
N SER A 59 -36.25 49.78 -4.92
CA SER A 59 -37.37 49.80 -5.86
C SER A 59 -37.54 48.38 -6.46
N LYS A 60 -38.80 47.93 -6.55
CA LYS A 60 -39.22 46.58 -7.00
C LYS A 60 -38.80 46.18 -8.43
N ALA A 61 -38.07 47.00 -9.14
CA ALA A 61 -37.64 46.72 -10.53
C ALA A 61 -36.20 46.13 -10.65
N GLY A 62 -35.40 46.15 -9.57
CA GLY A 62 -33.99 45.72 -9.62
C GLY A 62 -33.72 44.27 -9.17
N LEU A 63 -34.72 43.58 -8.60
CA LEU A 63 -34.49 42.30 -7.93
C LEU A 63 -34.50 41.07 -8.86
N LEU A 64 -34.99 41.24 -10.10
CA LEU A 64 -35.04 40.13 -11.08
C LEU A 64 -33.77 39.98 -11.95
N ALA A 65 -32.87 40.97 -11.92
CA ALA A 65 -31.66 40.94 -12.74
C ALA A 65 -30.43 40.31 -12.02
N LEU A 66 -30.45 40.15 -10.70
CA LEU A 66 -29.31 39.63 -9.94
C LEU A 66 -29.36 38.13 -9.67
N VAL A 67 -30.49 37.45 -9.91
CA VAL A 67 -30.63 36.01 -9.70
C VAL A 67 -30.20 35.22 -10.94
N SER A 68 -30.15 35.84 -12.11
CA SER A 68 -29.76 35.16 -13.36
C SER A 68 -28.26 35.15 -13.65
N ALA A 69 -27.45 35.93 -12.93
CA ALA A 69 -26.00 36.00 -13.15
C ALA A 69 -25.16 35.02 -12.26
N SER A 70 -25.76 34.43 -11.23
CA SER A 70 -25.05 33.54 -10.29
C SER A 70 -25.10 32.05 -10.69
N ILE A 71 -25.78 31.67 -11.77
CA ILE A 71 -25.90 30.26 -12.21
C ILE A 71 -24.87 29.88 -13.26
N LEU A 72 -24.10 30.83 -13.83
CA LEU A 72 -23.15 30.56 -14.91
C LEU A 72 -21.68 30.49 -14.46
N LEU A 73 -21.37 30.54 -13.17
CA LEU A 73 -20.00 30.38 -12.65
C LEU A 73 -19.81 29.10 -11.84
N VAL A 74 -20.65 28.10 -12.04
CA VAL A 74 -20.29 26.74 -11.62
C VAL A 74 -19.41 26.19 -12.72
N ASP A 75 -18.09 26.29 -12.51
CA ASP A 75 -17.10 25.68 -13.34
C ASP A 75 -17.38 24.16 -13.36
N PRO A 76 -17.84 23.56 -14.49
CA PRO A 76 -18.11 22.14 -14.54
C PRO A 76 -16.84 21.29 -14.30
N ALA A 77 -15.66 21.91 -14.32
CA ALA A 77 -14.39 21.29 -13.98
C ALA A 77 -14.20 21.04 -12.48
N LEU A 78 -15.01 21.68 -11.59
CA LEU A 78 -14.94 21.42 -10.15
C LEU A 78 -15.80 20.25 -9.68
N ALA A 79 -16.65 19.68 -10.53
CA ALA A 79 -17.60 18.63 -10.14
C ALA A 79 -16.97 17.21 -10.10
N PHE A 80 -15.72 17.01 -10.53
CA PHE A 80 -15.09 15.69 -10.54
C PHE A 80 -13.63 15.69 -10.07
N LYS A 81 -13.33 16.38 -8.97
CA LYS A 81 -12.23 15.99 -8.13
C LYS A 81 -12.75 14.94 -7.16
N GLY A 82 -12.84 13.70 -7.65
CA GLY A 82 -13.23 12.55 -6.86
C GLY A 82 -12.25 12.32 -5.71
N GLY A 83 -12.39 13.12 -4.67
CA GLY A 83 -11.83 12.86 -3.37
C GLY A 83 -12.88 12.10 -2.58
N GLY A 84 -12.76 10.78 -2.45
CA GLY A 84 -13.39 10.04 -1.38
C GLY A 84 -12.92 10.60 -0.03
N PRO A 85 -13.48 10.14 1.12
CA PRO A 85 -13.20 10.69 2.46
C PRO A 85 -11.71 10.73 2.86
N TYR A 86 -10.81 10.30 1.99
CA TYR A 86 -9.36 10.32 2.19
C TYR A 86 -8.60 11.21 1.20
N GLY A 87 -9.28 12.02 0.38
CA GLY A 87 -8.64 13.05 -0.46
C GLY A 87 -7.57 12.54 -1.46
N SER A 88 -7.52 11.24 -1.74
CA SER A 88 -6.49 10.67 -2.60
C SER A 88 -6.96 10.63 -4.06
N GLU A 89 -6.10 11.13 -4.93
CA GLU A 89 -6.20 10.95 -6.38
C GLU A 89 -6.36 9.44 -6.68
N VAL A 90 -7.28 9.10 -7.60
CA VAL A 90 -7.44 7.70 -8.03
C VAL A 90 -6.15 7.28 -8.74
N THR A 91 -5.43 6.33 -8.15
CA THR A 91 -4.15 5.84 -8.68
C THR A 91 -4.26 4.41 -9.23
N ARG A 92 -5.27 3.66 -8.80
CA ARG A 92 -5.47 2.27 -9.20
C ARG A 92 -5.73 2.13 -10.70
N GLY A 93 -5.00 1.25 -11.37
CA GLY A 93 -5.16 0.93 -12.80
C GLY A 93 -4.80 2.07 -13.74
N GLN A 94 -4.13 3.13 -13.25
CA GLN A 94 -3.74 4.28 -14.06
C GLN A 94 -2.38 4.08 -14.71
N ASP A 95 -2.18 4.76 -15.85
CA ASP A 95 -0.85 4.95 -16.42
C ASP A 95 -0.20 6.17 -15.74
N LEU A 96 0.76 5.89 -14.88
CA LEU A 96 1.51 6.86 -14.09
C LEU A 96 3.00 6.81 -14.45
N THR A 97 3.30 6.39 -15.68
CA THR A 97 4.68 6.32 -16.19
C THR A 97 5.39 7.66 -16.02
N GLY A 98 6.58 7.65 -15.42
CA GLY A 98 7.41 8.82 -15.19
C GLY A 98 6.83 9.88 -14.23
N LYS A 99 5.72 9.59 -13.54
CA LYS A 99 5.14 10.51 -12.54
C LYS A 99 6.08 10.72 -11.36
N ASP A 100 6.07 11.95 -10.83
CA ASP A 100 6.85 12.33 -9.66
C ASP A 100 6.00 12.29 -8.38
N PHE A 101 6.36 11.37 -7.50
CA PHE A 101 5.82 11.16 -6.16
C PHE A 101 6.90 11.34 -5.07
N SER A 102 8.05 11.92 -5.41
CA SER A 102 9.18 12.05 -4.49
C SER A 102 8.79 12.80 -3.22
N GLY A 103 9.21 12.27 -2.07
CA GLY A 103 8.94 12.83 -0.75
C GLY A 103 7.47 12.91 -0.34
N LYS A 104 6.53 12.41 -1.15
CA LYS A 104 5.08 12.47 -0.84
C LYS A 104 4.70 11.48 0.26
N THR A 105 3.64 11.84 1.01
CA THR A 105 3.01 10.94 1.97
C THR A 105 1.86 10.21 1.29
N LEU A 106 2.06 8.91 1.02
CA LEU A 106 1.18 8.03 0.25
C LEU A 106 0.81 6.77 1.08
N ILE A 107 0.61 6.96 2.37
CA ILE A 107 0.30 5.88 3.31
C ILE A 107 -1.00 5.19 2.90
N LYS A 108 -0.97 3.85 2.78
CA LYS A 108 -2.09 3.00 2.37
C LYS A 108 -2.71 3.38 1.01
N GLN A 109 -1.94 4.07 0.14
CA GLN A 109 -2.39 4.41 -1.20
C GLN A 109 -2.56 3.15 -2.07
N ASP A 110 -3.58 3.13 -2.91
CA ASP A 110 -3.89 2.01 -3.81
C ASP A 110 -3.34 2.26 -5.21
N PHE A 111 -2.22 1.58 -5.56
CA PHE A 111 -1.59 1.56 -6.88
C PHE A 111 -1.78 0.22 -7.58
N LYS A 112 -2.74 -0.59 -7.18
CA LYS A 112 -2.99 -1.91 -7.78
C LYS A 112 -3.17 -1.81 -9.29
N THR A 113 -2.54 -2.72 -10.02
CA THR A 113 -2.64 -2.83 -11.49
C THR A 113 -2.20 -1.58 -12.27
N SER A 114 -1.51 -0.64 -11.62
CA SER A 114 -1.05 0.61 -12.25
C SER A 114 0.25 0.40 -13.03
N ILE A 115 0.44 1.20 -14.08
CA ILE A 115 1.69 1.28 -14.82
C ILE A 115 2.50 2.43 -14.23
N LEU A 116 3.59 2.09 -13.52
CA LEU A 116 4.45 3.01 -12.77
C LEU A 116 5.89 2.97 -13.27
N ARG A 117 6.05 2.68 -14.56
CA ARG A 117 7.37 2.62 -15.19
C ARG A 117 8.11 3.94 -15.01
N GLN A 118 9.36 3.87 -14.51
CA GLN A 118 10.20 5.06 -14.31
C GLN A 118 9.56 6.13 -13.43
N ALA A 119 8.51 5.81 -12.64
CA ALA A 119 7.94 6.73 -11.68
C ALA A 119 8.94 7.02 -10.56
N ASN A 120 8.95 8.24 -10.04
CA ASN A 120 9.84 8.67 -8.99
C ASN A 120 9.13 8.67 -7.63
N PHE A 121 9.51 7.74 -6.74
CA PHE A 121 9.05 7.64 -5.35
C PHE A 121 10.18 7.88 -4.35
N LYS A 122 11.26 8.53 -4.77
CA LYS A 122 12.41 8.77 -3.90
C LYS A 122 11.98 9.42 -2.58
N GLY A 123 12.34 8.80 -1.44
CA GLY A 123 12.01 9.30 -0.10
C GLY A 123 10.51 9.38 0.21
N ALA A 124 9.63 8.77 -0.59
CA ALA A 124 8.19 8.77 -0.34
C ALA A 124 7.82 7.91 0.88
N LYS A 125 6.76 8.31 1.61
CA LYS A 125 6.20 7.55 2.72
C LYS A 125 5.04 6.69 2.20
N LEU A 126 5.31 5.40 1.99
CA LEU A 126 4.41 4.43 1.37
C LEU A 126 3.91 3.34 2.33
N LEU A 127 4.02 3.57 3.64
CA LEU A 127 3.63 2.59 4.66
C LEU A 127 2.27 1.93 4.33
N GLY A 128 2.28 0.61 4.14
CA GLY A 128 1.08 -0.19 3.86
C GLY A 128 0.39 0.13 2.53
N ALA A 129 1.03 0.82 1.60
CA ALA A 129 0.49 1.02 0.24
C ALA A 129 0.42 -0.32 -0.52
N SER A 130 -0.40 -0.38 -1.57
CA SER A 130 -0.50 -1.59 -2.39
C SER A 130 -0.08 -1.33 -3.83
N PHE A 131 0.93 -2.07 -4.28
CA PHE A 131 1.39 -2.19 -5.66
C PHE A 131 1.06 -3.57 -6.26
N PHE A 132 0.01 -4.21 -5.75
CA PHE A 132 -0.41 -5.52 -6.24
C PHE A 132 -0.58 -5.50 -7.77
N ASP A 133 0.12 -6.40 -8.47
CA ASP A 133 0.08 -6.52 -9.94
C ASP A 133 0.43 -5.21 -10.69
N ALA A 134 1.25 -4.34 -10.07
CA ALA A 134 1.71 -3.10 -10.69
C ALA A 134 3.03 -3.29 -11.46
N ASP A 135 3.25 -2.45 -12.48
CA ASP A 135 4.50 -2.42 -13.23
C ASP A 135 5.38 -1.24 -12.79
N LEU A 136 6.36 -1.53 -11.93
CA LEU A 136 7.34 -0.60 -11.38
C LEU A 136 8.69 -0.68 -12.11
N THR A 137 8.71 -1.17 -13.35
CA THR A 137 9.97 -1.33 -14.11
C THR A 137 10.74 0.00 -14.16
N GLY A 138 11.95 -0.02 -13.59
CA GLY A 138 12.83 1.15 -13.58
C GLY A 138 12.37 2.30 -12.69
N ALA A 139 11.40 2.11 -11.81
CA ALA A 139 10.97 3.13 -10.85
C ALA A 139 12.08 3.46 -9.84
N ASP A 140 12.14 4.69 -9.38
CA ASP A 140 13.01 5.10 -8.28
C ASP A 140 12.25 5.07 -6.95
N LEU A 141 12.56 4.08 -6.13
CA LEU A 141 12.03 3.86 -4.77
C LEU A 141 13.13 4.07 -3.71
N SER A 142 14.23 4.74 -4.09
CA SER A 142 15.35 4.95 -3.17
C SER A 142 14.92 5.77 -1.94
N GLU A 143 15.46 5.42 -0.78
CA GLU A 143 15.19 6.08 0.50
C GLU A 143 13.71 6.05 0.92
N ALA A 144 12.83 5.31 0.22
CA ALA A 144 11.40 5.25 0.51
C ALA A 144 11.08 4.39 1.75
N ASP A 145 10.05 4.80 2.50
CA ASP A 145 9.46 3.98 3.58
C ASP A 145 8.40 3.05 2.97
N LEU A 146 8.81 1.80 2.73
CA LEU A 146 8.02 0.75 2.08
C LEU A 146 7.51 -0.30 3.08
N ARG A 147 7.51 0.00 4.37
CA ARG A 147 7.10 -0.95 5.39
C ARG A 147 5.67 -1.45 5.18
N GLY A 148 5.52 -2.78 5.20
CA GLY A 148 4.23 -3.43 5.02
C GLY A 148 3.57 -3.18 3.65
N VAL A 149 4.31 -2.75 2.64
CA VAL A 149 3.81 -2.58 1.27
C VAL A 149 3.50 -3.93 0.64
N ASP A 150 2.42 -4.00 -0.13
CA ASP A 150 2.08 -5.19 -0.92
C ASP A 150 2.63 -5.07 -2.35
N PHE A 151 3.73 -5.79 -2.64
CA PHE A 151 4.32 -5.97 -3.97
C PHE A 151 3.92 -7.29 -4.63
N SER A 152 2.94 -8.02 -4.09
CA SER A 152 2.53 -9.31 -4.66
C SER A 152 2.20 -9.18 -6.14
N LEU A 153 2.77 -10.06 -6.96
CA LEU A 153 2.68 -10.06 -8.43
C LEU A 153 3.31 -8.84 -9.13
N ALA A 154 3.88 -7.88 -8.41
CA ALA A 154 4.44 -6.68 -9.00
C ALA A 154 5.73 -6.95 -9.78
N ASN A 155 5.93 -6.17 -10.83
CA ASN A 155 7.17 -6.14 -11.60
C ASN A 155 8.07 -4.99 -11.11
N VAL A 156 9.06 -5.31 -10.26
CA VAL A 156 10.02 -4.35 -9.69
C VAL A 156 11.38 -4.42 -10.42
N THR A 157 11.37 -4.97 -11.64
CA THR A 157 12.58 -5.17 -12.45
C THR A 157 13.29 -3.84 -12.71
N LYS A 158 14.62 -3.81 -12.50
CA LYS A 158 15.49 -2.63 -12.69
C LYS A 158 15.10 -1.41 -11.86
N ALA A 159 14.27 -1.55 -10.83
CA ALA A 159 13.94 -0.46 -9.92
C ALA A 159 15.14 -0.11 -9.01
N ASN A 160 15.19 1.11 -8.56
CA ASN A 160 16.14 1.55 -7.56
C ASN A 160 15.49 1.49 -6.16
N LEU A 161 15.91 0.56 -5.34
CA LEU A 161 15.47 0.36 -3.95
C LEU A 161 16.58 0.73 -2.95
N SER A 162 17.62 1.46 -3.39
CA SER A 162 18.75 1.78 -2.50
C SER A 162 18.28 2.52 -1.25
N ASN A 163 18.74 2.08 -0.09
CA ASN A 163 18.40 2.62 1.22
C ASN A 163 16.90 2.61 1.57
N ALA A 164 16.06 1.88 0.83
CA ALA A 164 14.64 1.75 1.14
C ALA A 164 14.41 0.83 2.35
N ASN A 165 13.36 1.09 3.11
CA ASN A 165 12.93 0.20 4.19
C ASN A 165 11.72 -0.62 3.75
N LEU A 166 11.93 -1.93 3.50
CA LEU A 166 10.89 -2.88 3.09
C LEU A 166 10.41 -3.79 4.24
N GLU A 167 10.71 -3.46 5.49
CA GLU A 167 10.32 -4.29 6.65
C GLU A 167 8.86 -4.75 6.56
N GLY A 168 8.65 -6.07 6.61
CA GLY A 168 7.32 -6.69 6.54
C GLY A 168 6.59 -6.51 5.20
N ALA A 169 7.23 -6.03 4.15
CA ALA A 169 6.61 -5.93 2.83
C ALA A 169 6.30 -7.33 2.26
N LEU A 170 5.24 -7.43 1.48
CA LEU A 170 4.83 -8.68 0.84
C LEU A 170 5.38 -8.75 -0.59
N ALA A 171 6.14 -9.81 -0.89
CA ALA A 171 6.70 -10.05 -2.22
C ALA A 171 6.32 -11.45 -2.73
N THR A 172 5.04 -11.77 -2.68
CA THR A 172 4.50 -13.09 -3.02
C THR A 172 4.16 -13.24 -4.51
N GLY A 173 3.87 -14.46 -4.92
CA GLY A 173 3.55 -14.77 -6.32
C GLY A 173 4.76 -14.57 -7.25
N ASN A 174 4.55 -13.96 -8.39
CA ASN A 174 5.59 -13.74 -9.40
C ASN A 174 6.28 -12.37 -9.28
N THR A 175 6.36 -11.80 -8.07
CA THR A 175 7.11 -10.55 -7.86
C THR A 175 8.55 -10.71 -8.35
N SER A 176 9.01 -9.76 -9.17
CA SER A 176 10.34 -9.80 -9.78
C SER A 176 11.21 -8.62 -9.36
N PHE A 177 12.35 -8.91 -8.73
CA PHE A 177 13.39 -7.92 -8.37
C PHE A 177 14.59 -7.96 -9.32
N LYS A 178 14.46 -8.58 -10.49
CA LYS A 178 15.59 -8.79 -11.39
C LYS A 178 16.20 -7.46 -11.86
N GLY A 179 17.50 -7.29 -11.63
CA GLY A 179 18.24 -6.09 -12.03
C GLY A 179 17.97 -4.86 -11.15
N SER A 180 17.22 -4.98 -10.06
CA SER A 180 17.03 -3.86 -9.11
C SER A 180 18.29 -3.61 -8.28
N ASN A 181 18.52 -2.35 -7.96
CA ASN A 181 19.53 -1.92 -7.00
C ASN A 181 18.94 -1.98 -5.58
N ILE A 182 19.51 -2.83 -4.72
CA ILE A 182 19.07 -3.01 -3.33
C ILE A 182 20.11 -2.58 -2.30
N THR A 183 21.14 -1.84 -2.72
CA THR A 183 22.22 -1.40 -1.82
C THR A 183 21.68 -0.64 -0.63
N GLY A 184 21.94 -1.09 0.58
CA GLY A 184 21.42 -0.48 1.80
C GLY A 184 19.90 -0.67 2.02
N ALA A 185 19.22 -1.51 1.24
CA ALA A 185 17.81 -1.80 1.47
C ALA A 185 17.61 -2.77 2.65
N ASP A 186 16.54 -2.57 3.41
CA ASP A 186 16.18 -3.44 4.55
C ASP A 186 15.02 -4.35 4.18
N PHE A 187 15.26 -5.67 4.17
CA PHE A 187 14.30 -6.73 3.84
C PHE A 187 13.84 -7.51 5.07
N THR A 188 13.97 -6.95 6.27
CA THR A 188 13.53 -7.62 7.50
C THR A 188 12.08 -8.10 7.35
N ASP A 189 11.81 -9.35 7.71
CA ASP A 189 10.49 -9.99 7.68
C ASP A 189 9.77 -9.98 6.31
N VAL A 190 10.51 -9.83 5.21
CA VAL A 190 9.95 -9.95 3.86
C VAL A 190 9.88 -11.43 3.45
N PRO A 191 8.67 -11.99 3.18
CA PRO A 191 8.55 -13.37 2.70
C PRO A 191 9.03 -13.49 1.25
N LEU A 192 10.22 -14.03 1.06
CA LEU A 192 10.84 -14.24 -0.24
C LEU A 192 10.80 -15.72 -0.64
N ARG A 193 10.55 -16.00 -1.93
CA ARG A 193 10.77 -17.32 -2.51
C ARG A 193 12.27 -17.62 -2.60
N ASP A 194 12.62 -18.89 -2.71
CA ASP A 194 14.02 -19.32 -2.77
C ASP A 194 14.78 -18.71 -3.95
N ASP A 195 14.14 -18.60 -5.12
CA ASP A 195 14.73 -17.99 -6.32
C ASP A 195 14.97 -16.48 -6.17
N GLN A 196 14.04 -15.76 -5.52
CA GLN A 196 14.18 -14.34 -5.21
C GLN A 196 15.33 -14.14 -4.21
N ARG A 197 15.33 -14.91 -3.12
CA ARG A 197 16.35 -14.85 -2.08
C ARG A 197 17.74 -15.12 -2.66
N GLU A 198 17.92 -16.22 -3.42
CA GLU A 198 19.18 -16.55 -4.05
C GLU A 198 19.72 -15.43 -4.93
N TYR A 199 18.82 -14.79 -5.70
CA TYR A 199 19.18 -13.66 -6.54
C TYR A 199 19.59 -12.45 -5.72
N LEU A 200 18.77 -12.04 -4.73
CA LEU A 200 19.02 -10.87 -3.91
C LEU A 200 20.28 -11.01 -3.05
N CYS A 201 20.55 -12.21 -2.51
CA CYS A 201 21.77 -12.48 -1.75
C CYS A 201 23.05 -12.30 -2.56
N LYS A 202 23.02 -12.48 -3.89
CA LYS A 202 24.20 -12.25 -4.77
C LYS A 202 24.56 -10.78 -4.92
N VAL A 203 23.56 -9.89 -4.76
CA VAL A 203 23.70 -8.43 -4.99
C VAL A 203 23.49 -7.60 -3.71
N ALA A 204 23.32 -8.27 -2.57
CA ALA A 204 23.08 -7.62 -1.29
C ALA A 204 24.35 -6.94 -0.77
N GLU A 205 24.35 -5.60 -0.71
CA GLU A 205 25.45 -4.77 -0.23
C GLU A 205 24.91 -3.58 0.60
N GLY A 206 25.78 -3.00 1.41
CA GLY A 206 25.50 -1.78 2.14
C GLY A 206 24.72 -1.98 3.44
N VAL A 207 24.53 -0.85 4.14
CA VAL A 207 23.83 -0.75 5.42
C VAL A 207 22.74 0.29 5.28
N ASN A 208 21.53 -0.01 5.75
CA ASN A 208 20.43 0.96 5.73
C ASN A 208 20.73 2.13 6.66
N PRO A 209 20.71 3.38 6.19
CA PRO A 209 21.08 4.53 7.01
C PRO A 209 20.04 4.85 8.11
N ILE A 210 18.82 4.33 8.00
CA ILE A 210 17.72 4.59 8.95
C ILE A 210 17.62 3.48 9.99
N THR A 211 17.63 2.20 9.53
CA THR A 211 17.47 1.05 10.43
C THR A 211 18.80 0.58 11.02
N GLY A 212 19.93 0.90 10.38
CA GLY A 212 21.25 0.42 10.76
C GLY A 212 21.53 -1.04 10.40
N ASN A 213 20.59 -1.72 9.73
CA ASN A 213 20.74 -3.12 9.34
C ASN A 213 21.52 -3.23 8.04
N ALA A 214 22.47 -4.20 7.96
CA ALA A 214 23.09 -4.52 6.70
C ALA A 214 22.10 -5.29 5.80
N THR A 215 22.00 -4.90 4.53
CA THR A 215 21.08 -5.54 3.57
C THR A 215 21.19 -7.07 3.57
N ARG A 216 22.42 -7.57 3.63
CA ARG A 216 22.68 -9.01 3.62
C ARG A 216 22.15 -9.73 4.87
N ASP A 217 22.15 -9.05 6.03
CA ASP A 217 21.72 -9.62 7.31
C ASP A 217 20.17 -9.65 7.40
N THR A 218 19.49 -8.79 6.67
CA THR A 218 18.00 -8.77 6.59
C THR A 218 17.45 -9.78 5.58
N LEU A 219 18.33 -10.34 4.74
CA LEU A 219 18.02 -11.44 3.83
C LEU A 219 18.48 -12.76 4.45
N PRO A 220 17.67 -13.82 4.49
CA PRO A 220 18.10 -15.14 4.99
C PRO A 220 19.08 -15.80 4.00
N CYS A 221 20.27 -15.18 3.85
CA CYS A 221 21.35 -15.65 2.99
C CYS A 221 22.13 -16.78 3.69
N ASN A 222 22.19 -17.95 3.07
CA ASN A 222 22.99 -19.11 3.53
C ASN A 222 24.42 -18.98 3.01
#